data_bf3ada950f2ea6a2965934d8bac8a95b
#
_entry.id   bf3ada950f2ea6a2965934d8bac8a95b
#
_cell.length_a   1.000
_cell.length_b   1.000
_cell.length_c   1.000
_cell.angle_alpha   90.00
_cell.angle_beta   90.00
_cell.angle_gamma   90.00
#
_symmetry.space_group_name_H-M   'P 1'
#
loop_
_entity.id
_entity.type
_entity.pdbx_description
1 polymer ?
#
loop_
_entity_poly.entity_id
_entity_poly.type
_entity_poly.pdbx_seq_one_letter_code
_entity_poly.pdbx_strand_id
1 'polypeptide(L)'
;VSKIHQPFPPYPYGTIANELEGYLNQFFFNFKKIKVIIQSFSVSFTGGNYVENSFLDACLNLEVLHREFWDEHKEVNDELIKATELIKNLSSQIEESIMEKITSSIDNLSKPTLRKRILELLRELPQDLLKKIDLDGYNLNKGKDRRDFAIMCSNTRNYVTHGSSDDKLKTFSLLELIKVAKVLNIISEYHVMKIIGLADKDIIDAISHRNYYQNVLTNLYEFEDLN
;
A
#
# COMPACT_ATOMS: atom_id res chain seq x y z
N VAL A 1 23.41 -29.43 3.12
CA VAL A 1 22.20 -29.31 3.92
C VAL A 1 21.68 -27.91 3.66
N SER A 2 20.68 -27.76 2.77
CA SER A 2 20.02 -26.50 2.48
C SER A 2 19.33 -26.00 3.75
N LYS A 3 19.73 -24.81 4.24
CA LYS A 3 18.99 -24.13 5.30
C LYS A 3 17.61 -23.84 4.75
N ILE A 4 16.59 -24.52 5.25
CA ILE A 4 15.20 -24.20 5.03
C ILE A 4 15.02 -22.77 5.55
N HIS A 5 14.86 -21.81 4.65
CA HIS A 5 14.46 -20.47 5.04
C HIS A 5 13.10 -20.60 5.73
N GLN A 6 13.07 -20.36 7.03
CA GLN A 6 11.81 -20.20 7.74
C GLN A 6 11.15 -18.93 7.19
N PRO A 7 9.99 -19.03 6.54
CA PRO A 7 9.36 -17.89 5.87
C PRO A 7 8.83 -16.81 6.83
N PHE A 8 8.81 -17.10 8.13
CA PHE A 8 8.37 -16.16 9.15
C PHE A 8 9.36 -16.17 10.30
N PRO A 9 9.89 -14.99 10.71
CA PRO A 9 10.53 -14.92 12.02
C PRO A 9 9.47 -15.34 13.05
N PRO A 10 9.85 -16.15 14.05
CA PRO A 10 8.93 -16.47 15.12
C PRO A 10 8.52 -15.13 15.76
N TYR A 11 7.26 -14.74 15.59
CA TYR A 11 6.67 -13.82 16.54
C TYR A 11 6.98 -14.38 17.92
N PRO A 12 7.45 -13.59 18.87
CA PRO A 12 7.55 -14.10 20.22
C PRO A 12 6.13 -14.56 20.58
N TYR A 13 5.92 -15.86 20.55
CA TYR A 13 4.59 -16.48 20.80
C TYR A 13 3.95 -15.91 22.08
N GLY A 14 4.80 -15.52 23.05
CA GLY A 14 4.35 -14.88 24.28
C GLY A 14 3.66 -13.54 24.09
N THR A 15 3.96 -12.77 23.02
CA THR A 15 3.36 -11.45 22.81
C THR A 15 1.91 -11.56 22.32
N ILE A 16 1.61 -12.58 21.52
CA ILE A 16 0.26 -12.76 20.92
C ILE A 16 -0.60 -13.80 21.66
N ALA A 17 0.02 -14.64 22.51
CA ALA A 17 -0.66 -15.78 23.12
C ALA A 17 -1.89 -15.40 23.96
N ASN A 18 -1.80 -14.29 24.70
CA ASN A 18 -2.88 -13.84 25.58
C ASN A 18 -4.08 -13.23 24.84
N GLU A 19 -3.88 -12.77 23.61
CA GLU A 19 -4.89 -12.08 22.79
C GLU A 19 -5.16 -12.80 21.45
N LEU A 20 -4.61 -14.01 21.29
CA LEU A 20 -4.68 -14.78 20.04
C LEU A 20 -6.12 -14.95 19.53
N GLU A 21 -7.06 -15.22 20.40
CA GLU A 21 -8.48 -15.37 20.04
C GLU A 21 -9.03 -14.08 19.45
N GLY A 22 -8.71 -12.93 20.06
CA GLY A 22 -9.11 -11.61 19.56
C GLY A 22 -8.57 -11.34 18.16
N TYR A 23 -7.27 -11.60 17.95
CA TYR A 23 -6.62 -11.42 16.64
C TYR A 23 -7.20 -12.34 15.58
N LEU A 24 -7.45 -13.61 15.89
CA LEU A 24 -8.06 -14.56 14.97
C LEU A 24 -9.50 -14.14 14.62
N ASN A 25 -10.29 -13.69 15.59
CA ASN A 25 -11.63 -13.20 15.34
C ASN A 25 -11.62 -11.99 14.39
N GLN A 26 -10.75 -11.01 14.61
CA GLN A 26 -10.58 -9.86 13.71
C GLN A 26 -10.07 -10.28 12.33
N PHE A 27 -9.14 -11.21 12.26
CA PHE A 27 -8.65 -11.76 10.99
C PHE A 27 -9.78 -12.40 10.20
N PHE A 28 -10.55 -13.30 10.79
CA PHE A 28 -11.65 -13.98 10.09
C PHE A 28 -12.79 -13.03 9.73
N PHE A 29 -13.09 -12.06 10.59
CA PHE A 29 -14.08 -11.02 10.30
C PHE A 29 -13.70 -10.21 9.05
N ASN A 30 -12.44 -9.83 8.94
CA ASN A 30 -11.93 -9.02 7.82
C ASN A 30 -11.43 -9.86 6.63
N PHE A 31 -11.42 -11.20 6.72
CA PHE A 31 -10.77 -12.07 5.75
C PHE A 31 -11.17 -11.80 4.30
N LYS A 32 -12.48 -11.60 4.04
CA LYS A 32 -12.96 -11.32 2.67
C LYS A 32 -12.32 -10.06 2.08
N LYS A 33 -12.10 -9.03 2.89
CA LYS A 33 -11.52 -7.75 2.48
C LYS A 33 -10.00 -7.83 2.27
N ILE A 34 -9.28 -8.58 3.11
CA ILE A 34 -7.82 -8.66 3.10
C ILE A 34 -7.26 -9.87 2.33
N LYS A 35 -8.10 -10.80 1.88
CA LYS A 35 -7.69 -12.05 1.23
C LYS A 35 -6.73 -11.83 0.05
N VAL A 36 -7.03 -10.87 -0.82
CA VAL A 36 -6.21 -10.58 -2.02
C VAL A 36 -4.82 -10.11 -1.60
N ILE A 37 -4.74 -9.27 -0.57
CA ILE A 37 -3.48 -8.74 -0.05
C ILE A 37 -2.63 -9.86 0.54
N ILE A 38 -3.23 -10.77 1.33
CA ILE A 38 -2.53 -11.92 1.91
C ILE A 38 -2.01 -12.87 0.83
N GLN A 39 -2.79 -13.12 -0.21
CA GLN A 39 -2.37 -13.95 -1.34
C GLN A 39 -1.18 -13.32 -2.08
N SER A 40 -1.22 -12.01 -2.31
CA SER A 40 -0.13 -11.25 -2.92
C SER A 40 1.15 -11.31 -2.08
N PHE A 41 1.05 -11.19 -0.75
CA PHE A 41 2.21 -11.34 0.13
C PHE A 41 2.85 -12.74 0.02
N SER A 42 2.04 -13.79 -0.04
CA SER A 42 2.54 -15.16 -0.18
C SER A 42 3.40 -15.30 -1.44
N VAL A 43 2.99 -14.70 -2.56
CA VAL A 43 3.74 -14.70 -3.81
C VAL A 43 5.00 -13.85 -3.71
N SER A 44 4.91 -12.66 -3.12
CA SER A 44 6.05 -11.74 -2.97
C SER A 44 7.18 -12.32 -2.11
N PHE A 45 6.85 -13.13 -1.09
CA PHE A 45 7.83 -13.75 -0.20
C PHE A 45 8.46 -15.03 -0.75
N THR A 46 7.80 -15.73 -1.67
CA THR A 46 8.34 -16.98 -2.25
C THR A 46 9.38 -16.72 -3.34
N GLY A 47 9.45 -15.52 -3.89
CA GLY A 47 10.35 -15.16 -4.97
C GLY A 47 9.88 -15.67 -6.33
N GLY A 48 10.50 -15.21 -7.41
CA GLY A 48 10.23 -15.69 -8.77
C GLY A 48 9.40 -14.73 -9.63
N ASN A 49 8.89 -13.63 -9.07
CA ASN A 49 8.23 -12.60 -9.86
C ASN A 49 9.24 -11.65 -10.52
N TYR A 50 8.89 -11.16 -11.69
CA TYR A 50 9.56 -9.99 -12.25
C TYR A 50 9.38 -8.79 -11.32
N VAL A 51 10.38 -7.91 -11.26
CA VAL A 51 10.41 -6.76 -10.35
C VAL A 51 9.21 -5.85 -10.58
N GLU A 52 8.87 -5.62 -11.83
CA GLU A 52 7.72 -4.81 -12.24
C GLU A 52 6.40 -5.39 -11.72
N ASN A 53 6.23 -6.72 -11.81
CA ASN A 53 5.04 -7.39 -11.29
C ASN A 53 4.95 -7.25 -9.77
N SER A 54 6.07 -7.41 -9.05
CA SER A 54 6.11 -7.23 -7.59
C SER A 54 5.72 -5.81 -7.19
N PHE A 55 6.13 -4.82 -7.96
CA PHE A 55 5.74 -3.43 -7.75
C PHE A 55 4.25 -3.19 -8.06
N LEU A 56 3.73 -3.74 -9.17
CA LEU A 56 2.31 -3.63 -9.53
C LEU A 56 1.42 -4.30 -8.49
N ASP A 57 1.80 -5.48 -7.99
CA ASP A 57 1.10 -6.20 -6.94
C ASP A 57 1.07 -5.39 -5.63
N ALA A 58 2.20 -4.76 -5.27
CA ALA A 58 2.27 -3.90 -4.09
C ALA A 58 1.38 -2.64 -4.24
N CYS A 59 1.33 -2.03 -5.43
CA CYS A 59 0.38 -0.94 -5.71
C CYS A 59 -1.07 -1.41 -5.60
N LEU A 60 -1.41 -2.57 -6.18
CA LEU A 60 -2.75 -3.16 -6.10
C LEU A 60 -3.15 -3.43 -4.64
N ASN A 61 -2.24 -3.94 -3.82
CA ASN A 61 -2.51 -4.18 -2.40
C ASN A 61 -2.93 -2.90 -1.69
N LEU A 62 -2.24 -1.77 -1.94
CA LEU A 62 -2.61 -0.47 -1.36
C LEU A 62 -3.95 0.05 -1.90
N GLU A 63 -4.23 -0.16 -3.19
CA GLU A 63 -5.53 0.22 -3.78
C GLU A 63 -6.67 -0.58 -3.16
N VAL A 64 -6.51 -1.91 -3.00
CA VAL A 64 -7.50 -2.79 -2.35
C VAL A 64 -7.68 -2.41 -0.89
N LEU A 65 -6.58 -2.28 -0.15
CA LEU A 65 -6.61 -1.92 1.27
C LEU A 65 -7.36 -0.61 1.50
N HIS A 66 -7.00 0.43 0.75
CA HIS A 66 -7.63 1.73 0.85
C HIS A 66 -9.12 1.67 0.52
N ARG A 67 -9.50 1.00 -0.57
CA ARG A 67 -10.90 0.85 -0.99
C ARG A 67 -11.75 0.16 0.07
N GLU A 68 -11.22 -0.89 0.71
CA GLU A 68 -12.00 -1.70 1.65
C GLU A 68 -12.14 -1.06 3.05
N PHE A 69 -11.23 -0.15 3.42
CA PHE A 69 -11.17 0.36 4.79
C PHE A 69 -11.16 1.90 4.92
N TRP A 70 -10.89 2.66 3.83
CA TRP A 70 -10.81 4.12 3.83
C TRP A 70 -11.78 4.81 2.88
N ASP A 71 -12.38 4.09 1.92
CA ASP A 71 -13.28 4.69 0.92
C ASP A 71 -14.61 5.23 1.49
N GLU A 72 -14.91 4.96 2.77
CA GLU A 72 -16.07 5.54 3.46
C GLU A 72 -15.95 7.07 3.64
N HIS A 73 -14.75 7.61 3.54
CA HIS A 73 -14.45 9.03 3.62
C HIS A 73 -14.36 9.66 2.22
N LYS A 74 -15.37 9.41 1.36
CA LYS A 74 -15.47 10.13 0.10
C LYS A 74 -15.61 11.62 0.43
N GLU A 75 -14.53 12.39 0.20
CA GLU A 75 -14.69 13.83 0.07
C GLU A 75 -15.66 14.05 -1.08
N VAL A 76 -16.86 14.46 -0.72
CA VAL A 76 -17.89 14.79 -1.67
C VAL A 76 -17.40 16.02 -2.43
N ASN A 77 -16.96 15.80 -3.68
CA ASN A 77 -16.54 16.92 -4.52
C ASN A 77 -17.81 17.63 -5.03
N ASP A 78 -18.09 18.81 -4.46
CA ASP A 78 -19.27 19.61 -4.82
C ASP A 78 -19.36 19.89 -6.31
N GLU A 79 -18.22 20.01 -7.02
CA GLU A 79 -18.19 20.18 -8.47
C GLU A 79 -18.67 18.92 -9.20
N LEU A 80 -18.30 17.73 -8.72
CA LEU A 80 -18.77 16.45 -9.28
C LEU A 80 -20.26 16.23 -9.02
N ILE A 81 -20.77 16.65 -7.85
CA ILE A 81 -22.22 16.61 -7.57
C ILE A 81 -22.97 17.48 -8.56
N LYS A 82 -22.55 18.75 -8.70
CA LYS A 82 -23.16 19.68 -9.65
C LYS A 82 -23.09 19.16 -11.08
N ALA A 83 -21.95 18.60 -11.49
CA ALA A 83 -21.81 17.99 -12.82
C ALA A 83 -22.77 16.81 -12.99
N THR A 84 -22.90 15.95 -11.98
CA THR A 84 -23.84 14.81 -12.02
C THR A 84 -25.30 15.27 -12.12
N GLU A 85 -25.70 16.31 -11.39
CA GLU A 85 -27.04 16.90 -11.45
C GLU A 85 -27.33 17.52 -12.82
N LEU A 86 -26.39 18.28 -13.38
CA LEU A 86 -26.51 18.86 -14.72
C LEU A 86 -26.68 17.77 -15.78
N ILE A 87 -25.92 16.69 -15.71
CA ILE A 87 -26.00 15.58 -16.64
C ILE A 87 -27.35 14.84 -16.51
N LYS A 88 -27.82 14.61 -15.27
CA LYS A 88 -29.16 14.05 -15.05
C LYS A 88 -30.28 14.91 -15.67
N ASN A 89 -30.15 16.22 -15.59
CA ASN A 89 -31.12 17.13 -16.20
C ASN A 89 -31.11 17.11 -17.74
N LEU A 90 -29.97 16.74 -18.33
CA LEU A 90 -29.79 16.60 -19.77
C LEU A 90 -30.07 15.17 -20.27
N SER A 91 -30.39 14.23 -19.39
CA SER A 91 -30.53 12.80 -19.72
C SER A 91 -31.57 12.52 -20.82
N SER A 92 -32.66 13.32 -20.89
CA SER A 92 -33.66 13.16 -21.93
C SER A 92 -33.21 13.62 -23.32
N GLN A 93 -32.07 14.30 -23.43
CA GLN A 93 -31.54 14.85 -24.69
C GLN A 93 -30.25 14.09 -25.15
N ILE A 94 -29.79 13.13 -24.37
CA ILE A 94 -28.54 12.39 -24.63
C ILE A 94 -28.91 10.92 -24.85
N GLU A 95 -28.29 10.32 -25.86
CA GLU A 95 -28.40 8.87 -26.11
C GLU A 95 -27.93 8.06 -24.90
N GLU A 96 -28.66 7.00 -24.54
CA GLU A 96 -28.43 6.18 -23.34
C GLU A 96 -26.98 5.65 -23.26
N SER A 97 -26.43 5.20 -24.38
CA SER A 97 -25.07 4.70 -24.49
C SER A 97 -24.02 5.77 -24.17
N ILE A 98 -24.27 7.01 -24.49
CA ILE A 98 -23.43 8.17 -24.19
C ILE A 98 -23.57 8.52 -22.71
N MET A 99 -24.79 8.49 -22.20
CA MET A 99 -25.11 8.76 -20.80
C MET A 99 -24.40 7.78 -19.86
N GLU A 100 -24.41 6.48 -20.16
CA GLU A 100 -23.68 5.46 -19.42
C GLU A 100 -22.18 5.72 -19.37
N LYS A 101 -21.56 6.09 -20.51
CA LYS A 101 -20.14 6.43 -20.57
C LYS A 101 -19.80 7.66 -19.75
N ILE A 102 -20.61 8.70 -19.79
CA ILE A 102 -20.42 9.93 -19.02
C ILE A 102 -20.55 9.62 -17.53
N THR A 103 -21.58 8.89 -17.12
CA THR A 103 -21.79 8.51 -15.71
C THR A 103 -20.64 7.66 -15.19
N SER A 104 -20.21 6.66 -15.94
CA SER A 104 -19.04 5.83 -15.60
C SER A 104 -17.75 6.64 -15.48
N SER A 105 -17.56 7.65 -16.35
CA SER A 105 -16.40 8.55 -16.29
C SER A 105 -16.42 9.41 -15.02
N ILE A 106 -17.57 9.95 -14.65
CA ILE A 106 -17.73 10.73 -13.41
C ILE A 106 -17.50 9.87 -12.18
N ASP A 107 -18.04 8.65 -12.14
CA ASP A 107 -17.82 7.70 -11.06
C ASP A 107 -16.33 7.36 -10.92
N ASN A 108 -15.61 7.25 -12.03
CA ASN A 108 -14.16 7.02 -12.00
C ASN A 108 -13.38 8.24 -11.51
N LEU A 109 -13.81 9.46 -11.87
CA LEU A 109 -13.20 10.70 -11.40
C LEU A 109 -13.45 10.93 -9.88
N SER A 110 -14.52 10.38 -9.33
CA SER A 110 -14.83 10.46 -7.90
C SER A 110 -13.94 9.55 -7.04
N LYS A 111 -13.29 8.54 -7.63
CA LYS A 111 -12.45 7.60 -6.90
C LYS A 111 -11.08 8.20 -6.59
N PRO A 112 -10.55 7.96 -5.38
CA PRO A 112 -9.20 8.40 -5.06
C PRO A 112 -8.16 7.80 -6.02
N THR A 113 -7.25 8.65 -6.51
CA THR A 113 -6.12 8.20 -7.31
C THR A 113 -5.14 7.35 -6.47
N LEU A 114 -4.31 6.50 -7.10
CA LEU A 114 -3.26 5.75 -6.41
C LEU A 114 -2.37 6.68 -5.56
N ARG A 115 -2.00 7.85 -6.10
CA ARG A 115 -1.25 8.87 -5.36
C ARG A 115 -1.95 9.29 -4.06
N LYS A 116 -3.25 9.58 -4.10
CA LYS A 116 -4.03 9.98 -2.91
C LYS A 116 -4.06 8.84 -1.89
N ARG A 117 -4.32 7.61 -2.35
CA ARG A 117 -4.36 6.41 -1.51
C ARG A 117 -3.03 6.17 -0.78
N ILE A 118 -1.90 6.22 -1.50
CA ILE A 118 -0.57 6.07 -0.89
C ILE A 118 -0.32 7.15 0.16
N LEU A 119 -0.68 8.41 -0.13
CA LEU A 119 -0.49 9.51 0.81
C LEU A 119 -1.31 9.37 2.09
N GLU A 120 -2.55 8.93 1.98
CA GLU A 120 -3.44 8.72 3.12
C GLU A 120 -2.90 7.59 4.01
N LEU A 121 -2.56 6.45 3.43
CA LEU A 121 -1.97 5.33 4.16
C LEU A 121 -0.62 5.69 4.81
N LEU A 122 0.25 6.43 4.13
CA LEU A 122 1.53 6.91 4.71
C LEU A 122 1.34 7.88 5.88
N ARG A 123 0.26 8.65 5.92
CA ARG A 123 -0.01 9.59 7.03
C ARG A 123 -0.34 8.88 8.32
N GLU A 124 -0.90 7.68 8.24
CA GLU A 124 -1.31 6.90 9.40
C GLU A 124 -0.19 6.01 9.95
N LEU A 125 0.94 5.90 9.24
CA LEU A 125 2.08 5.17 9.76
C LEU A 125 2.72 5.89 10.95
N PRO A 126 3.08 5.15 12.02
CA PRO A 126 3.80 5.73 13.15
C PRO A 126 5.15 6.29 12.72
N GLN A 127 5.54 7.39 13.35
CA GLN A 127 6.82 8.07 13.07
C GLN A 127 8.02 7.12 13.25
N ASP A 128 7.94 6.20 14.20
CA ASP A 128 9.02 5.26 14.47
C ASP A 128 9.21 4.25 13.33
N LEU A 129 8.14 3.84 12.66
CA LEU A 129 8.24 3.03 11.44
C LEU A 129 8.79 3.85 10.26
N LEU A 130 8.27 5.07 10.08
CA LEU A 130 8.73 5.96 9.00
C LEU A 130 10.22 6.30 9.09
N LYS A 131 10.77 6.45 10.32
CA LYS A 131 12.20 6.69 10.55
C LYS A 131 13.06 5.48 10.18
N LYS A 132 12.52 4.28 10.30
CA LYS A 132 13.25 3.04 9.96
C LYS A 132 13.32 2.80 8.46
N ILE A 133 12.39 3.33 7.67
CA ILE A 133 12.40 3.15 6.22
C ILE A 133 13.53 3.98 5.60
N ASP A 134 14.49 3.26 5.01
CA ASP A 134 15.62 3.81 4.26
C ASP A 134 15.38 3.65 2.76
N LEU A 135 15.03 4.74 2.11
CA LEU A 135 14.76 4.78 0.68
C LEU A 135 15.53 5.95 0.05
N ASP A 136 16.46 5.63 -0.83
CA ASP A 136 17.32 6.59 -1.49
C ASP A 136 16.52 7.77 -2.08
N GLY A 137 16.88 8.99 -1.68
CA GLY A 137 16.24 10.22 -2.15
C GLY A 137 14.92 10.60 -1.49
N TYR A 138 14.37 9.77 -0.58
CA TYR A 138 13.10 10.05 0.09
C TYR A 138 13.18 9.87 1.60
N ASN A 139 12.94 10.94 2.34
CA ASN A 139 12.73 10.88 3.78
C ASN A 139 11.21 10.90 4.07
N LEU A 140 10.62 9.71 4.23
CA LEU A 140 9.16 9.58 4.41
C LEU A 140 8.63 10.22 5.70
N ASN A 141 9.50 10.69 6.61
CA ASN A 141 9.06 11.54 7.72
C ASN A 141 8.66 12.94 7.25
N LYS A 142 9.12 13.39 6.08
CA LYS A 142 8.81 14.72 5.53
C LYS A 142 7.61 14.65 4.60
N GLY A 143 6.64 15.52 4.83
CA GLY A 143 5.42 15.57 4.02
C GLY A 143 5.65 15.87 2.53
N LYS A 144 6.73 16.61 2.19
CA LYS A 144 7.13 16.85 0.79
C LYS A 144 7.57 15.54 0.14
N ASP A 145 8.49 14.82 0.79
CA ASP A 145 9.07 13.59 0.24
C ASP A 145 8.01 12.49 0.10
N ARG A 146 7.05 12.40 1.04
CA ARG A 146 5.87 11.52 0.89
C ARG A 146 5.06 11.84 -0.36
N ARG A 147 4.85 13.13 -0.66
CA ARG A 147 4.12 13.54 -1.87
C ARG A 147 4.88 13.17 -3.13
N ASP A 148 6.18 13.45 -3.15
CA ASP A 148 7.05 13.17 -4.31
C ASP A 148 7.16 11.66 -4.53
N PHE A 149 7.30 10.87 -3.48
CA PHE A 149 7.27 9.41 -3.53
C PHE A 149 5.95 8.87 -4.10
N ALA A 150 4.80 9.36 -3.61
CA ALA A 150 3.49 8.93 -4.09
C ALA A 150 3.24 9.31 -5.57
N ILE A 151 3.76 10.47 -6.02
CA ILE A 151 3.74 10.87 -7.44
C ILE A 151 4.56 9.89 -8.26
N MET A 152 5.79 9.60 -7.84
CA MET A 152 6.68 8.67 -8.54
C MET A 152 6.08 7.26 -8.64
N CYS A 153 5.48 6.75 -7.56
CA CYS A 153 4.76 5.47 -7.59
C CYS A 153 3.63 5.48 -8.64
N SER A 154 2.82 6.53 -8.66
CA SER A 154 1.70 6.64 -9.60
C SER A 154 2.19 6.72 -11.06
N ASN A 155 3.22 7.53 -11.33
CA ASN A 155 3.82 7.66 -12.67
C ASN A 155 4.40 6.33 -13.15
N THR A 156 5.18 5.66 -12.28
CA THR A 156 5.81 4.39 -12.61
C THR A 156 4.78 3.30 -12.86
N ARG A 157 3.71 3.24 -12.03
CA ARG A 157 2.62 2.27 -12.25
C ARG A 157 1.97 2.49 -13.61
N ASN A 158 1.68 3.73 -13.97
CA ASN A 158 1.08 4.04 -15.27
C ASN A 158 2.04 3.71 -16.44
N TYR A 159 3.32 4.00 -16.29
CA TYR A 159 4.35 3.64 -17.27
C TYR A 159 4.43 2.13 -17.46
N VAL A 160 4.55 1.35 -16.39
CA VAL A 160 4.66 -0.12 -16.45
C VAL A 160 3.39 -0.75 -17.03
N THR A 161 2.20 -0.20 -16.72
CA THR A 161 0.93 -0.76 -17.17
C THR A 161 0.58 -0.41 -18.62
N HIS A 162 0.89 0.81 -19.05
CA HIS A 162 0.39 1.35 -20.32
C HIS A 162 1.51 1.62 -21.35
N GLY A 163 2.78 1.51 -20.95
CA GLY A 163 3.93 1.78 -21.83
C GLY A 163 3.97 3.21 -22.36
N SER A 164 3.33 4.17 -21.63
CA SER A 164 3.23 5.54 -22.11
C SER A 164 4.60 6.21 -22.06
N SER A 165 5.17 6.45 -23.21
CA SER A 165 6.45 7.13 -23.41
C SER A 165 6.33 8.65 -23.34
N ASP A 166 5.76 9.18 -22.28
CA ASP A 166 5.96 10.60 -22.01
C ASP A 166 7.34 10.75 -21.35
N ASP A 167 8.36 11.06 -22.17
CA ASP A 167 9.76 11.23 -21.74
C ASP A 167 9.96 12.28 -20.64
N LYS A 168 8.92 13.03 -20.31
CA LYS A 168 8.91 14.03 -19.23
C LYS A 168 8.50 13.46 -17.88
N LEU A 169 7.88 12.26 -17.85
CA LEU A 169 7.45 11.65 -16.60
C LEU A 169 8.63 10.93 -15.93
N LYS A 170 9.02 11.41 -14.76
CA LYS A 170 9.99 10.69 -13.93
C LYS A 170 9.37 9.41 -13.40
N THR A 171 10.09 8.31 -13.55
CA THR A 171 9.74 6.97 -13.05
C THR A 171 10.91 6.37 -12.28
N PHE A 172 10.63 5.40 -11.43
CA PHE A 172 11.68 4.63 -10.77
C PHE A 172 12.43 3.75 -11.78
N SER A 173 13.75 3.66 -11.61
CA SER A 173 14.56 2.66 -12.29
C SER A 173 14.26 1.25 -11.77
N LEU A 174 14.69 0.22 -12.51
CA LEU A 174 14.48 -1.18 -12.12
C LEU A 174 15.06 -1.50 -10.72
N LEU A 175 16.22 -0.95 -10.39
CA LEU A 175 16.85 -1.16 -9.08
C LEU A 175 16.08 -0.48 -7.95
N GLU A 176 15.56 0.72 -8.21
CA GLU A 176 14.70 1.42 -7.24
C GLU A 176 13.37 0.69 -7.03
N LEU A 177 12.79 0.08 -8.10
CA LEU A 177 11.54 -0.68 -7.99
C LEU A 177 11.61 -1.81 -6.98
N ILE A 178 12.76 -2.49 -6.84
CA ILE A 178 12.95 -3.55 -5.83
C ILE A 178 12.74 -2.99 -4.42
N LYS A 179 13.34 -1.83 -4.13
CA LYS A 179 13.20 -1.17 -2.81
C LYS A 179 11.80 -0.61 -2.62
N VAL A 180 11.26 0.06 -3.65
CA VAL A 180 9.94 0.68 -3.61
C VAL A 180 8.84 -0.36 -3.38
N ALA A 181 8.86 -1.50 -4.08
CA ALA A 181 7.90 -2.58 -3.88
C ALA A 181 7.90 -3.08 -2.42
N LYS A 182 9.09 -3.20 -1.82
CA LYS A 182 9.21 -3.57 -0.40
C LYS A 182 8.63 -2.53 0.54
N VAL A 183 8.88 -1.24 0.28
CA VAL A 183 8.30 -0.14 1.07
C VAL A 183 6.77 -0.15 0.97
N LEU A 184 6.20 -0.32 -0.23
CA LEU A 184 4.75 -0.43 -0.41
C LEU A 184 4.18 -1.67 0.32
N ASN A 185 4.91 -2.79 0.31
CA ASN A 185 4.51 -3.98 1.08
C ASN A 185 4.59 -3.74 2.60
N ILE A 186 5.60 -3.01 3.12
CA ILE A 186 5.66 -2.60 4.52
C ILE A 186 4.42 -1.79 4.91
N ILE A 187 4.01 -0.83 4.08
CA ILE A 187 2.80 -0.03 4.31
C ILE A 187 1.57 -0.92 4.38
N SER A 188 1.41 -1.82 3.40
CA SER A 188 0.26 -2.73 3.36
C SER A 188 0.24 -3.69 4.55
N GLU A 189 1.39 -4.25 4.91
CA GLU A 189 1.53 -5.19 6.02
C GLU A 189 1.23 -4.52 7.36
N TYR A 190 1.75 -3.31 7.60
CA TYR A 190 1.43 -2.53 8.79
C TYR A 190 -0.08 -2.38 8.96
N HIS A 191 -0.77 -1.92 7.91
CA HIS A 191 -2.22 -1.69 8.00
C HIS A 191 -3.02 -2.98 8.17
N VAL A 192 -2.64 -4.06 7.48
CA VAL A 192 -3.30 -5.37 7.67
C VAL A 192 -3.15 -5.84 9.12
N MET A 193 -1.97 -5.75 9.70
CA MET A 193 -1.73 -6.12 11.10
C MET A 193 -2.50 -5.21 12.07
N LYS A 194 -2.61 -3.91 11.76
CA LYS A 194 -3.40 -2.96 12.53
C LYS A 194 -4.90 -3.29 12.50
N ILE A 195 -5.43 -3.66 11.33
CA ILE A 195 -6.83 -4.07 11.14
C ILE A 195 -7.17 -5.33 11.96
N ILE A 196 -6.23 -6.24 12.11
CA ILE A 196 -6.44 -7.44 12.96
C ILE A 196 -6.17 -7.20 14.45
N GLY A 197 -5.80 -5.96 14.83
CA GLY A 197 -5.78 -5.51 16.21
C GLY A 197 -4.41 -5.46 16.87
N LEU A 198 -3.29 -5.72 16.16
CA LEU A 198 -1.96 -5.65 16.75
C LEU A 198 -1.59 -4.22 17.16
N ALA A 199 -0.81 -4.09 18.24
CA ALA A 199 -0.27 -2.82 18.69
C ALA A 199 0.88 -2.36 17.77
N ASP A 200 1.04 -1.04 17.60
CA ASP A 200 2.07 -0.45 16.73
C ASP A 200 3.47 -0.97 17.03
N LYS A 201 3.81 -1.11 18.31
CA LYS A 201 5.12 -1.63 18.75
C LYS A 201 5.36 -3.04 18.21
N ASP A 202 4.38 -3.93 18.36
CA ASP A 202 4.52 -5.33 17.95
C ASP A 202 4.59 -5.46 16.43
N ILE A 203 3.85 -4.60 15.70
CA ILE A 203 3.91 -4.53 14.24
C ILE A 203 5.28 -4.06 13.77
N ILE A 204 5.81 -2.98 14.37
CA ILE A 204 7.12 -2.44 14.02
C ILE A 204 8.22 -3.47 14.29
N ASP A 205 8.16 -4.14 15.42
CA ASP A 205 9.08 -5.21 15.78
C ASP A 205 9.05 -6.34 14.75
N ALA A 206 7.84 -6.81 14.42
CA ALA A 206 7.65 -7.88 13.43
C ALA A 206 8.23 -7.52 12.06
N ILE A 207 7.93 -6.32 11.55
CA ILE A 207 8.43 -5.83 10.26
C ILE A 207 9.96 -5.69 10.31
N SER A 208 10.51 -5.17 11.41
CA SER A 208 11.95 -4.91 11.57
C SER A 208 12.77 -6.20 11.58
N HIS A 209 12.22 -7.31 12.06
CA HIS A 209 12.92 -8.60 12.11
C HIS A 209 12.81 -9.41 10.82
N ARG A 210 12.07 -8.94 9.81
CA ARG A 210 11.96 -9.66 8.55
C ARG A 210 13.17 -9.48 7.65
N ASN A 211 13.87 -10.55 7.36
CA ASN A 211 14.99 -10.57 6.41
C ASN A 211 14.62 -9.98 5.04
N TYR A 212 13.38 -10.16 4.61
CA TYR A 212 12.88 -9.62 3.36
C TYR A 212 12.99 -8.09 3.26
N TYR A 213 12.87 -7.38 4.37
CA TYR A 213 12.90 -5.90 4.42
C TYR A 213 14.26 -5.30 4.80
N GLN A 214 15.29 -6.11 5.09
CA GLN A 214 16.57 -5.64 5.61
C GLN A 214 17.27 -4.58 4.72
N ASN A 215 17.06 -4.60 3.41
CA ASN A 215 17.68 -3.63 2.51
C ASN A 215 16.89 -2.31 2.34
N VAL A 216 15.77 -2.16 3.03
CA VAL A 216 14.94 -0.94 3.03
C VAL A 216 14.62 -0.45 4.43
N LEU A 217 15.17 -1.10 5.44
CA LEU A 217 15.08 -0.68 6.84
C LEU A 217 16.48 -0.36 7.34
N THR A 218 16.62 0.77 8.03
CA THR A 218 17.86 1.07 8.76
C THR A 218 18.06 0.01 9.84
N ASN A 219 19.24 -0.63 9.84
CA ASN A 219 19.64 -1.55 10.89
C ASN A 219 19.73 -0.80 12.21
N LEU A 220 18.73 -0.95 13.07
CA LEU A 220 18.74 -0.43 14.44
C LEU A 220 19.37 -1.41 15.42
N TYR A 221 20.10 -2.40 14.95
CA TYR A 221 21.04 -3.13 15.79
C TYR A 221 22.36 -2.32 15.88
N GLU A 222 22.34 -1.18 16.56
CA GLU A 222 23.47 -0.89 17.41
C GLU A 222 23.48 -2.05 18.40
N PHE A 223 24.43 -2.95 18.23
CA PHE A 223 24.77 -3.91 19.26
C PHE A 223 25.01 -3.06 20.52
N GLU A 224 24.07 -3.07 21.48
CA GLU A 224 24.44 -2.74 22.84
C GLU A 224 25.61 -3.70 23.13
N ASP A 225 26.82 -3.15 23.13
CA ASP A 225 28.00 -3.84 23.50
C ASP A 225 27.71 -4.52 24.84
N LEU A 226 27.59 -5.84 24.80
CA LEU A 226 27.59 -6.69 25.95
C LEU A 226 29.02 -6.58 26.57
N ASN A 227 29.24 -5.52 27.36
CA ASN A 227 30.31 -5.45 28.31
C ASN A 227 29.93 -6.12 29.64
#